data_724ae3882ab14462e5719be6efdf3a74
#
_entry.id   724ae3882ab14462e5719be6efdf3a74
#
_cell.length_a   1.000
_cell.length_b   1.000
_cell.length_c   1.000
_cell.angle_alpha   90.00
_cell.angle_beta   90.00
_cell.angle_gamma   90.00
#
_symmetry.space_group_name_H-M   'P 1'
#
loop_
_entity.id
_entity.type
_entity.pdbx_description
1 polymer ?
#
loop_
_entity_poly.entity_id
_entity_poly.type
_entity_poly.pdbx_seq_one_letter_code
_entity_poly.pdbx_strand_id
1 'polypeptide(L)'
;MRQRIPLILTLLLCGCTVLEGTPEPPPPLTDRPQEIRRNQTQGLQKIGSVSVLVRGAPSDAEAAIKAKAAAASADYYVITLVDETVIPGQWYSQAVMYRK
;
A
#
# COMPACT_ATOMS: atom_id res chain seq x y z
N MET A 1 27.70 4.72 34.70
CA MET A 1 27.99 3.94 33.48
C MET A 1 26.94 2.90 33.15
N ARG A 2 26.51 2.12 34.12
CA ARG A 2 25.51 1.06 33.87
C ARG A 2 24.16 1.59 33.42
N GLN A 3 23.80 2.80 33.83
CA GLN A 3 22.51 3.40 33.52
C GLN A 3 22.38 3.83 32.08
N ARG A 4 23.47 3.96 31.34
CA ARG A 4 23.43 4.40 29.94
C ARG A 4 22.97 3.32 28.98
N ILE A 5 23.18 2.06 29.32
CA ILE A 5 22.82 0.93 28.46
C ILE A 5 21.32 0.85 28.19
N PRO A 6 20.42 0.94 29.21
CA PRO A 6 18.98 0.92 28.96
C PRO A 6 18.51 2.10 28.12
N LEU A 7 19.12 3.28 28.26
CA LEU A 7 18.80 4.46 27.50
C LEU A 7 19.09 4.27 26.00
N ILE A 8 20.23 3.66 25.69
CA ILE A 8 20.63 3.38 24.31
C ILE A 8 19.64 2.41 23.66
N LEU A 9 19.23 1.37 24.37
CA LEU A 9 18.21 0.43 23.87
C LEU A 9 16.89 1.11 23.58
N THR A 10 16.45 2.01 24.45
CA THR A 10 15.22 2.76 24.26
C THR A 10 15.28 3.61 22.98
N LEU A 11 16.39 4.25 22.72
CA LEU A 11 16.59 5.06 21.52
C LEU A 11 16.54 4.21 20.26
N LEU A 12 17.09 3.01 20.27
CA LEU A 12 17.02 2.09 19.14
C LEU A 12 15.58 1.68 18.83
N LEU A 13 14.77 1.41 19.86
CA LEU A 13 13.36 1.08 19.68
C LEU A 13 12.59 2.25 19.06
N CYS A 14 12.84 3.46 19.52
CA CYS A 14 12.24 4.67 18.93
C CYS A 14 12.64 4.83 17.46
N GLY A 15 13.90 4.54 17.12
CA GLY A 15 14.38 4.57 15.75
C GLY A 15 13.61 3.61 14.84
N CYS A 16 13.34 2.39 15.29
CA CYS A 16 12.54 1.43 14.53
C CYS A 16 11.14 1.95 14.27
N THR A 17 10.49 2.55 15.24
CA THR A 17 9.15 3.12 15.10
C THR A 17 9.13 4.22 14.04
N VAL A 18 10.15 5.07 14.01
CA VAL A 18 10.25 6.14 13.01
C VAL A 18 10.40 5.57 11.61
N LEU A 19 11.18 4.51 11.44
CA LEU A 19 11.38 3.87 10.14
C LEU A 19 10.11 3.23 9.57
N GLU A 20 9.23 2.74 10.42
CA GLU A 20 7.97 2.13 10.00
C GLU A 20 6.91 3.16 9.61
N GLY A 21 7.13 4.43 9.94
CA GLY A 21 6.18 5.49 9.68
C GLY A 21 5.08 5.56 10.73
N THR A 22 4.31 6.62 10.69
CA THR A 22 3.21 6.87 11.61
C THR A 22 1.90 6.34 11.02
N PRO A 23 1.16 5.48 11.74
CA PRO A 23 -0.15 5.03 11.26
C PRO A 23 -1.11 6.18 11.08
N GLU A 24 -1.88 6.15 10.01
CA GLU A 24 -2.92 7.13 9.71
C GLU A 24 -4.26 6.41 9.51
N PRO A 25 -5.39 7.07 9.80
CA PRO A 25 -6.69 6.47 9.50
C PRO A 25 -6.92 6.44 7.99
N PRO A 26 -7.66 5.43 7.48
CA PRO A 26 -8.07 5.43 6.08
C PRO A 26 -9.10 6.52 5.82
N PRO A 27 -9.26 6.96 4.56
CA PRO A 27 -10.28 7.94 4.22
C PRO A 27 -11.69 7.37 4.42
N PRO A 28 -12.73 8.21 4.52
CA PRO A 28 -14.10 7.73 4.61
C PRO A 28 -14.48 6.87 3.41
N LEU A 29 -15.36 5.91 3.63
CA LEU A 29 -15.86 5.03 2.58
C LEU A 29 -16.61 5.83 1.51
N THR A 30 -16.41 5.43 0.26
CA THR A 30 -17.17 5.94 -0.88
C THR A 30 -17.72 4.75 -1.67
N ASP A 31 -18.46 5.03 -2.74
CA ASP A 31 -19.00 4.00 -3.63
C ASP A 31 -17.94 3.39 -4.55
N ARG A 32 -16.70 3.89 -4.51
CA ARG A 32 -15.59 3.43 -5.34
C ARG A 32 -14.41 3.06 -4.48
N PRO A 33 -13.57 2.08 -4.91
CA PRO A 33 -12.33 1.80 -4.21
C PRO A 33 -11.42 3.02 -4.22
N GLN A 34 -10.72 3.22 -3.12
CA GLN A 34 -9.79 4.33 -2.97
C GLN A 34 -8.38 3.81 -2.77
N GLU A 35 -7.43 4.47 -3.43
CA GLU A 35 -6.02 4.20 -3.20
C GLU A 35 -5.62 4.78 -1.85
N ILE A 36 -4.97 3.97 -1.00
CA ILE A 36 -4.47 4.38 0.30
C ILE A 36 -3.00 4.06 0.42
N ARG A 37 -2.37 4.59 1.44
CA ARG A 37 -0.97 4.32 1.76
C ARG A 37 -0.86 3.12 2.68
N ARG A 38 0.32 2.54 2.72
CA ARG A 38 0.58 1.38 3.56
C ARG A 38 0.32 1.67 5.04
N ASN A 39 0.58 2.89 5.51
CA ASN A 39 0.34 3.28 6.89
C ASN A 39 -1.14 3.55 7.22
N GLN A 40 -2.02 3.47 6.22
CA GLN A 40 -3.47 3.64 6.40
C GLN A 40 -4.22 2.32 6.46
N THR A 41 -3.51 1.19 6.49
CA THR A 41 -4.13 -0.15 6.43
C THR A 41 -4.49 -0.73 7.79
N GLN A 42 -4.17 -0.06 8.88
CA GLN A 42 -4.48 -0.56 10.23
C GLN A 42 -5.99 -0.62 10.46
N GLY A 43 -6.44 -1.73 11.03
CA GLY A 43 -7.85 -1.96 11.26
C GLY A 43 -8.64 -2.38 10.03
N LEU A 44 -7.99 -2.48 8.87
CA LEU A 44 -8.63 -2.96 7.65
C LEU A 44 -8.39 -4.45 7.45
N GLN A 45 -9.34 -5.10 6.79
CA GLN A 45 -9.23 -6.50 6.45
C GLN A 45 -8.63 -6.66 5.06
N LYS A 46 -7.52 -7.39 4.97
CA LYS A 46 -6.94 -7.74 3.69
C LYS A 46 -7.81 -8.81 3.02
N ILE A 47 -8.28 -8.54 1.81
CA ILE A 47 -9.15 -9.47 1.08
C ILE A 47 -8.44 -10.18 -0.06
N GLY A 48 -7.26 -9.71 -0.46
CA GLY A 48 -6.49 -10.35 -1.50
C GLY A 48 -5.52 -9.39 -2.16
N SER A 49 -4.89 -9.86 -3.21
CA SER A 49 -4.00 -9.05 -4.05
C SER A 49 -4.37 -9.23 -5.51
N VAL A 50 -4.03 -8.22 -6.33
CA VAL A 50 -4.25 -8.26 -7.77
C VAL A 50 -2.99 -7.83 -8.48
N SER A 51 -2.85 -8.27 -9.73
CA SER A 51 -1.81 -7.80 -10.62
C SER A 51 -2.40 -7.52 -11.99
N VAL A 52 -1.80 -6.56 -12.70
CA VAL A 52 -2.22 -6.20 -14.06
C VAL A 52 -0.99 -6.04 -14.93
N LEU A 53 -1.21 -6.25 -16.23
CA LEU A 53 -0.20 -6.04 -17.26
C LEU A 53 -0.88 -5.24 -18.37
N VAL A 54 -0.45 -3.99 -18.57
CA VAL A 54 -1.11 -3.07 -19.50
C VAL A 54 -0.08 -2.38 -20.39
N ARG A 55 -0.52 -1.91 -21.54
CA ARG A 55 0.29 -1.06 -22.41
C ARG A 55 -0.15 0.38 -22.30
N GLY A 56 0.81 1.29 -22.38
CA GLY A 56 0.58 2.72 -22.32
C GLY A 56 1.42 3.40 -21.28
N ALA A 57 0.77 4.04 -20.30
CA ALA A 57 1.43 4.79 -19.22
C ALA A 57 1.20 4.11 -17.88
N PRO A 58 1.99 4.46 -16.83
CA PRO A 58 1.75 3.94 -15.48
C PRO A 58 0.33 4.22 -14.97
N SER A 59 -0.25 5.36 -15.36
CA SER A 59 -1.63 5.70 -15.01
C SER A 59 -2.65 4.69 -15.54
N ASP A 60 -2.37 4.06 -16.70
CA ASP A 60 -3.24 3.00 -17.23
C ASP A 60 -3.20 1.76 -16.34
N ALA A 61 -2.03 1.43 -15.78
CA ALA A 61 -1.90 0.34 -14.84
C ALA A 61 -2.66 0.63 -13.55
N GLU A 62 -2.58 1.86 -13.04
CA GLU A 62 -3.32 2.27 -11.85
C GLU A 62 -4.83 2.20 -12.07
N ALA A 63 -5.31 2.64 -13.23
CA ALA A 63 -6.72 2.55 -13.57
C ALA A 63 -7.21 1.10 -13.66
N ALA A 64 -6.38 0.20 -14.20
CA ALA A 64 -6.70 -1.22 -14.26
C ALA A 64 -6.75 -1.86 -12.87
N ILE A 65 -5.86 -1.48 -11.97
CA ILE A 65 -5.89 -1.92 -10.58
C ILE A 65 -7.18 -1.47 -9.90
N LYS A 66 -7.56 -0.21 -10.08
CA LYS A 66 -8.80 0.34 -9.51
C LYS A 66 -10.02 -0.42 -10.00
N ALA A 67 -10.08 -0.75 -11.29
CA ALA A 67 -11.17 -1.52 -11.87
C ALA A 67 -11.26 -2.92 -11.26
N LYS A 68 -10.13 -3.58 -11.06
CA LYS A 68 -10.10 -4.91 -10.43
C LYS A 68 -10.50 -4.85 -8.97
N ALA A 69 -10.09 -3.81 -8.24
CA ALA A 69 -10.51 -3.60 -6.86
C ALA A 69 -12.03 -3.40 -6.77
N ALA A 70 -12.60 -2.65 -7.69
CA ALA A 70 -14.06 -2.46 -7.77
C ALA A 70 -14.77 -3.78 -8.03
N ALA A 71 -14.26 -4.61 -8.96
CA ALA A 71 -14.84 -5.91 -9.28
C ALA A 71 -14.80 -6.87 -8.08
N ALA A 72 -13.80 -6.72 -7.20
CA ALA A 72 -13.66 -7.53 -5.98
C ALA A 72 -14.42 -6.93 -4.79
N SER A 73 -15.14 -5.85 -4.97
CA SER A 73 -15.84 -5.12 -3.90
C SER A 73 -14.91 -4.65 -2.78
N ALA A 74 -13.69 -4.28 -3.15
CA ALA A 74 -12.74 -3.71 -2.20
C ALA A 74 -13.12 -2.27 -1.87
N ASP A 75 -12.91 -1.88 -0.62
CA ASP A 75 -13.11 -0.49 -0.18
C ASP A 75 -11.86 0.35 -0.42
N TYR A 76 -10.69 -0.28 -0.28
CA TYR A 76 -9.39 0.37 -0.40
C TYR A 76 -8.41 -0.56 -1.08
N TYR A 77 -7.36 0.02 -1.66
CA TYR A 77 -6.25 -0.74 -2.21
C TYR A 77 -4.94 0.03 -2.05
N VAL A 78 -3.85 -0.72 -1.90
CA VAL A 78 -2.50 -0.18 -1.82
C VAL A 78 -1.71 -0.71 -3.01
N ILE A 79 -1.22 0.18 -3.85
CA ILE A 79 -0.35 -0.21 -4.96
C ILE A 79 1.04 -0.47 -4.41
N THR A 80 1.53 -1.69 -4.56
CA THR A 80 2.82 -2.11 -4.01
C THR A 80 3.95 -2.07 -5.04
N LEU A 81 3.59 -2.10 -6.33
CA LEU A 81 4.56 -2.11 -7.41
C LEU A 81 3.94 -1.54 -8.68
N VAL A 82 4.66 -0.65 -9.35
CA VAL A 82 4.38 -0.23 -10.72
C VAL A 82 5.72 -0.19 -11.43
N ASP A 83 5.89 -1.04 -12.45
CA ASP A 83 7.19 -1.17 -13.10
C ASP A 83 6.99 -1.43 -14.60
N GLU A 84 7.89 -0.86 -15.40
CA GLU A 84 7.92 -1.14 -16.82
C GLU A 84 8.62 -2.47 -17.06
N THR A 85 8.02 -3.33 -17.90
CA THR A 85 8.61 -4.63 -18.22
C THR A 85 9.74 -4.48 -19.25
N VAL A 86 10.30 -5.60 -19.68
CA VAL A 86 11.33 -5.59 -20.73
C VAL A 86 10.81 -5.10 -22.07
N ILE A 87 9.49 -5.07 -22.25
CA ILE A 87 8.84 -4.54 -23.46
C ILE A 87 8.53 -3.07 -23.22
N PRO A 88 9.09 -2.12 -23.98
CA PRO A 88 8.81 -0.70 -23.81
C PRO A 88 7.31 -0.40 -23.90
N GLY A 89 6.83 0.44 -23.00
CA GLY A 89 5.42 0.84 -22.94
C GLY A 89 4.50 -0.19 -22.32
N GLN A 90 5.02 -1.33 -21.82
CA GLN A 90 4.24 -2.32 -21.11
C GLN A 90 4.53 -2.22 -19.61
N TRP A 91 3.47 -2.09 -18.82
CA TRP A 91 3.57 -1.84 -17.38
C TRP A 91 2.96 -2.99 -16.60
N TYR A 92 3.68 -3.43 -15.58
CA TYR A 92 3.23 -4.42 -14.61
C TYR A 92 2.97 -3.72 -13.28
N SER A 93 1.82 -3.99 -12.68
CA SER A 93 1.46 -3.41 -11.39
C SER A 93 0.84 -4.46 -10.48
N GLN A 94 1.12 -4.32 -9.19
CA GLN A 94 0.54 -5.16 -8.14
C GLN A 94 -0.07 -4.28 -7.06
N ALA A 95 -1.15 -4.76 -6.48
CA ALA A 95 -1.79 -4.08 -5.37
C ALA A 95 -2.39 -5.08 -4.39
N VAL A 96 -2.53 -4.65 -3.15
CA VAL A 96 -3.23 -5.40 -2.11
C VAL A 96 -4.55 -4.70 -1.85
N MET A 97 -5.63 -5.47 -1.79
CA MET A 97 -6.98 -4.96 -1.60
C MET A 97 -7.41 -5.13 -0.14
N TYR A 98 -8.14 -4.13 0.35
CA TYR A 98 -8.63 -4.10 1.73
C TYR A 98 -10.11 -3.76 1.78
N ARG A 99 -10.75 -4.21 2.86
CA ARG A 99 -12.14 -3.91 3.18
C ARG A 99 -12.23 -3.46 4.63
N LYS A 100 -13.14 -2.54 4.89
CA LYS A 100 -13.37 -2.03 6.24
C LYS A 100 -14.09 -3.04 7.12
#